data_ae633e9dfd9eb087fec61e05aecbde80
#
_entry.id   ae633e9dfd9eb087fec61e05aecbde80
#
_cell.length_a   1.000
_cell.length_b   1.000
_cell.length_c   1.000
_cell.angle_alpha   90.00
_cell.angle_beta   90.00
_cell.angle_gamma   90.00
#
_symmetry.space_group_name_H-M   'P 1'
#
loop_
_entity.id
_entity.type
_entity.pdbx_description
1 polymer ?
#
loop_
_entity_poly.entity_id
_entity_poly.type
_entity_poly.pdbx_seq_one_letter_code
_entity_poly.pdbx_strand_id
1 'polypeptide(L)'
;MNLVMPGAYVALEGGHVVEARGRSPGTACGELVFTTAYTGYEESLTDPSYEEQILTFSYPLIGNYGVREERFESDRVHPRAVVARELTEEVAEWLEAEGVPAVDHLDTRDLVGGIREEGAMKCGIAVGENATPEDALAELERCPGMSDHHDIGEQVSVTETEVHLGDGDEDGKTVALVDCGAKGSIIDSIVERGADVHVLPHDVTADEVEAIEADILFISNGPGDPANFEAAQELVETFVGELPLAGICLGQQIIARALGGTTEKMDFGHRGVNQPVRDLESGQVVMTTQNHGYTVADPGDLEVTQVNVNDDTPEGLESDELDVLTRQYHPEANPGPNDTLGFFDDVLSMAPRRRLVVAD
;
A
#
# COMPACT_ATOMS: atom_id res chain seq x y z
N MET A 1 28.41 29.92 -11.96
CA MET A 1 26.99 30.24 -12.05
C MET A 1 26.42 29.88 -10.69
N ASN A 2 26.05 30.85 -9.85
CA ASN A 2 25.38 30.54 -8.61
C ASN A 2 24.01 29.98 -9.03
N LEU A 3 23.80 28.67 -8.91
CA LEU A 3 22.48 28.09 -8.95
C LEU A 3 21.73 28.67 -7.73
N VAL A 4 20.77 29.52 -8.02
CA VAL A 4 19.81 29.94 -6.99
C VAL A 4 19.00 28.66 -6.70
N MET A 5 19.19 28.10 -5.52
CA MET A 5 18.39 26.94 -5.10
C MET A 5 16.93 27.39 -5.01
N PRO A 6 15.98 26.64 -5.59
CA PRO A 6 14.57 26.99 -5.48
C PRO A 6 14.17 27.04 -4.01
N GLY A 7 13.41 28.05 -3.62
CA GLY A 7 12.78 28.12 -2.31
C GLY A 7 11.82 26.96 -2.13
N ALA A 8 11.74 26.42 -0.94
CA ALA A 8 10.80 25.36 -0.64
C ALA A 8 10.20 25.54 0.76
N TYR A 9 8.90 25.32 0.86
CA TYR A 9 8.13 25.46 2.09
C TYR A 9 7.24 24.26 2.31
N VAL A 10 7.23 23.80 3.55
CA VAL A 10 6.42 22.67 4.02
C VAL A 10 5.49 23.21 5.10
N ALA A 11 4.19 23.25 4.82
CA ALA A 11 3.15 23.68 5.75
C ALA A 11 2.50 22.47 6.41
N LEU A 12 2.51 22.41 7.72
CA LEU A 12 1.92 21.33 8.52
C LEU A 12 0.53 21.72 9.02
N GLU A 13 -0.31 20.76 9.28
CA GLU A 13 -1.59 20.98 9.94
C GLU A 13 -1.40 21.77 11.24
N GLY A 14 -2.26 22.78 11.48
CA GLY A 14 -2.03 23.76 12.54
C GLY A 14 -1.30 25.03 12.06
N GLY A 15 -0.84 25.09 10.80
CA GLY A 15 -0.32 26.30 10.15
C GLY A 15 1.17 26.58 10.40
N HIS A 16 1.91 25.63 10.96
CA HIS A 16 3.36 25.74 11.07
C HIS A 16 4.03 25.54 9.71
N VAL A 17 4.90 26.47 9.30
CA VAL A 17 5.62 26.39 8.02
C VAL A 17 7.11 26.24 8.27
N VAL A 18 7.72 25.26 7.61
CA VAL A 18 9.16 24.99 7.66
C VAL A 18 9.77 25.31 6.30
N GLU A 19 10.90 26.04 6.30
CA GLU A 19 11.70 26.28 5.10
C GLU A 19 12.61 25.08 4.83
N ALA A 20 12.72 24.68 3.56
CA ALA A 20 13.49 23.54 3.10
C ALA A 20 14.34 23.91 1.87
N ARG A 21 15.13 22.96 1.38
CA ARG A 21 15.78 23.07 0.08
C ARG A 21 14.91 22.35 -0.98
N GLY A 22 14.49 23.05 -2.04
CA GLY A 22 13.79 22.45 -3.16
C GLY A 22 14.70 21.56 -4.01
N ARG A 23 14.20 20.39 -4.38
CA ARG A 23 14.90 19.40 -5.19
C ARG A 23 14.15 19.10 -6.49
N SER A 24 12.85 19.01 -6.47
CA SER A 24 11.97 18.91 -7.61
C SER A 24 10.87 19.96 -7.49
N PRO A 25 10.64 20.81 -8.52
CA PRO A 25 9.68 21.91 -8.43
C PRO A 25 8.24 21.41 -8.52
N GLY A 26 7.31 22.17 -7.93
CA GLY A 26 5.88 21.91 -7.97
C GLY A 26 5.19 22.24 -6.66
N THR A 27 3.89 22.01 -6.61
CA THR A 27 3.09 22.11 -5.40
C THR A 27 2.28 20.84 -5.20
N ALA A 28 2.07 20.45 -3.95
CA ALA A 28 1.29 19.28 -3.60
C ALA A 28 0.67 19.43 -2.22
N CYS A 29 -0.40 18.69 -1.98
CA CYS A 29 -0.88 18.41 -0.65
C CYS A 29 -1.20 16.92 -0.50
N GLY A 30 -1.23 16.45 0.73
CA GLY A 30 -1.53 15.05 1.05
C GLY A 30 -1.37 14.78 2.54
N GLU A 31 -1.67 13.55 2.92
CA GLU A 31 -1.39 13.08 4.27
C GLU A 31 0.12 12.87 4.47
N LEU A 32 0.70 13.56 5.45
CA LEU A 32 2.12 13.43 5.77
C LEU A 32 2.35 12.13 6.53
N VAL A 33 3.10 11.24 5.91
CA VAL A 33 3.47 9.93 6.48
C VAL A 33 4.98 9.74 6.45
N PHE A 34 5.47 8.73 7.16
CA PHE A 34 6.90 8.43 7.15
C PHE A 34 7.16 6.94 6.98
N THR A 35 8.31 6.61 6.41
CA THR A 35 8.84 5.24 6.42
C THR A 35 10.13 5.16 7.20
N THR A 36 10.31 4.03 7.92
CA THR A 36 11.57 3.71 8.61
C THR A 36 12.47 2.77 7.81
N ALA A 37 12.07 2.44 6.58
CA ALA A 37 12.88 1.64 5.67
C ALA A 37 14.22 2.34 5.39
N TYR A 38 15.31 1.59 5.50
CA TYR A 38 16.68 2.07 5.26
C TYR A 38 17.20 1.69 3.85
N THR A 39 16.40 0.95 3.10
CA THR A 39 16.62 0.48 1.72
C THR A 39 15.27 0.40 1.01
N GLY A 40 15.26 0.26 -0.31
CA GLY A 40 14.03 0.08 -1.06
C GLY A 40 13.26 1.39 -1.26
N TYR A 41 13.96 2.48 -1.52
CA TYR A 41 13.28 3.75 -1.81
C TYR A 41 12.63 3.75 -3.19
N GLU A 42 13.14 2.99 -4.14
CA GLU A 42 12.52 2.82 -5.46
C GLU A 42 11.17 2.10 -5.32
N GLU A 43 11.18 0.98 -4.60
CA GLU A 43 9.99 0.20 -4.27
C GLU A 43 8.97 1.04 -3.47
N SER A 44 9.43 1.82 -2.48
CA SER A 44 8.54 2.69 -1.70
C SER A 44 7.95 3.83 -2.53
N LEU A 45 8.72 4.40 -3.46
CA LEU A 45 8.26 5.53 -4.30
C LEU A 45 7.27 5.06 -5.38
N THR A 46 7.37 3.81 -5.81
CA THR A 46 6.47 3.22 -6.81
C THR A 46 5.39 2.31 -6.23
N ASP A 47 5.27 2.23 -4.90
CA ASP A 47 4.18 1.52 -4.23
C ASP A 47 2.88 2.33 -4.30
N PRO A 48 1.82 1.83 -4.99
CA PRO A 48 0.55 2.52 -5.11
C PRO A 48 -0.11 2.86 -3.76
N SER A 49 0.22 2.15 -2.69
CA SER A 49 -0.30 2.42 -1.34
C SER A 49 0.09 3.80 -0.79
N TYR A 50 1.03 4.50 -1.43
CA TYR A 50 1.36 5.89 -1.07
C TYR A 50 0.60 6.95 -1.88
N GLU A 51 -0.36 6.57 -2.72
CA GLU A 51 -1.21 7.54 -3.44
C GLU A 51 -1.89 8.52 -2.46
N GLU A 52 -1.96 9.80 -2.81
CA GLU A 52 -2.49 10.90 -1.99
C GLU A 52 -1.72 11.17 -0.68
N GLN A 53 -0.50 10.64 -0.53
CA GLN A 53 0.35 10.86 0.64
C GLN A 53 1.62 11.65 0.30
N ILE A 54 2.15 12.36 1.29
CA ILE A 54 3.48 12.98 1.26
C ILE A 54 4.42 12.09 2.06
N LEU A 55 5.37 11.46 1.38
CA LEU A 55 6.25 10.47 1.97
C LEU A 55 7.51 11.10 2.57
N THR A 56 7.70 10.95 3.88
CA THR A 56 8.92 11.33 4.58
C THR A 56 9.80 10.11 4.81
N PHE A 57 11.04 10.17 4.32
CA PHE A 57 12.05 9.15 4.64
C PHE A 57 12.76 9.50 5.95
N SER A 58 12.70 8.60 6.94
CA SER A 58 13.45 8.73 8.19
C SER A 58 14.95 8.45 8.00
N TYR A 59 15.32 7.63 7.01
CA TYR A 59 16.71 7.38 6.63
C TYR A 59 17.35 8.63 6.03
N PRO A 60 18.57 9.01 6.43
CA PRO A 60 19.09 10.34 6.15
C PRO A 60 19.50 10.60 4.70
N LEU A 61 19.85 9.57 3.91
CA LEU A 61 20.31 9.71 2.53
C LEU A 61 19.51 8.77 1.61
N ILE A 62 18.74 9.35 0.70
CA ILE A 62 17.98 8.64 -0.31
C ILE A 62 18.65 8.77 -1.67
N GLY A 63 18.82 7.65 -2.39
CA GLY A 63 19.47 7.58 -3.69
C GLY A 63 20.92 7.06 -3.67
N ASN A 64 21.38 6.53 -2.54
CA ASN A 64 22.78 6.11 -2.35
C ASN A 64 23.23 4.91 -3.20
N TYR A 65 22.30 4.20 -3.87
CA TYR A 65 22.62 3.09 -4.77
C TYR A 65 22.00 3.22 -6.19
N GLY A 66 21.55 4.44 -6.54
CA GLY A 66 20.97 4.76 -7.85
C GLY A 66 19.49 4.45 -7.97
N VAL A 67 18.94 4.61 -9.18
CA VAL A 67 17.55 4.30 -9.53
C VAL A 67 17.53 3.18 -10.55
N ARG A 68 16.76 2.13 -10.28
CA ARG A 68 16.68 0.92 -11.11
C ARG A 68 15.23 0.54 -11.34
N GLU A 69 14.78 0.60 -12.58
CA GLU A 69 13.40 0.32 -12.97
C GLU A 69 12.97 -1.12 -12.64
N GLU A 70 13.91 -2.09 -12.64
CA GLU A 70 13.62 -3.49 -12.27
C GLU A 70 13.19 -3.69 -10.80
N ARG A 71 13.19 -2.62 -10.00
CA ARG A 71 12.72 -2.60 -8.60
C ARG A 71 11.41 -1.86 -8.42
N PHE A 72 10.85 -1.34 -9.49
CA PHE A 72 9.61 -0.60 -9.42
C PHE A 72 8.44 -1.56 -9.14
N GLU A 73 7.56 -1.15 -8.26
CA GLU A 73 6.35 -1.89 -7.91
C GLU A 73 5.15 -1.53 -8.82
N SER A 74 5.28 -0.45 -9.59
CA SER A 74 4.32 0.02 -10.58
C SER A 74 5.03 0.91 -11.62
N ASP A 75 4.27 1.47 -12.54
CA ASP A 75 4.76 2.24 -13.69
C ASP A 75 5.10 3.71 -13.39
N ARG A 76 4.83 4.23 -12.16
CA ARG A 76 5.03 5.63 -11.78
C ARG A 76 5.37 5.82 -10.29
N VAL A 77 5.77 7.03 -9.94
CA VAL A 77 5.90 7.47 -8.56
C VAL A 77 4.53 7.89 -8.03
N HIS A 78 4.10 7.32 -6.89
CA HIS A 78 2.78 7.54 -6.29
C HIS A 78 2.69 8.65 -5.24
N PRO A 79 3.68 8.82 -4.33
CA PRO A 79 3.60 9.91 -3.36
C PRO A 79 3.41 11.26 -4.03
N ARG A 80 2.49 12.07 -3.51
CA ARG A 80 2.22 13.43 -3.99
C ARG A 80 3.42 14.36 -3.85
N ALA A 81 4.28 14.09 -2.89
CA ALA A 81 5.57 14.76 -2.71
C ALA A 81 6.50 13.91 -1.84
N VAL A 82 7.80 14.22 -1.88
CA VAL A 82 8.84 13.52 -1.14
C VAL A 82 9.59 14.47 -0.21
N VAL A 83 9.75 14.05 1.04
CA VAL A 83 10.51 14.75 2.08
C VAL A 83 11.66 13.85 2.55
N ALA A 84 12.89 14.36 2.51
CA ALA A 84 14.05 13.64 3.00
C ALA A 84 15.03 14.58 3.73
N ARG A 85 15.98 14.02 4.47
CA ARG A 85 17.09 14.82 4.98
C ARG A 85 18.08 15.19 3.88
N GLU A 86 18.36 14.25 2.97
CA GLU A 86 19.21 14.45 1.80
C GLU A 86 18.78 13.53 0.65
N LEU A 87 18.58 14.11 -0.54
CA LEU A 87 18.33 13.40 -1.80
C LEU A 87 19.55 13.50 -2.69
N THR A 88 19.93 12.38 -3.33
CA THR A 88 20.94 12.45 -4.41
C THR A 88 20.38 13.17 -5.63
N GLU A 89 21.26 13.62 -6.51
CA GLU A 89 20.85 14.30 -7.75
C GLU A 89 20.02 13.37 -8.64
N GLU A 90 20.44 12.11 -8.76
CA GLU A 90 19.76 11.10 -9.58
C GLU A 90 18.29 10.89 -9.16
N VAL A 91 18.02 10.78 -7.85
CA VAL A 91 16.64 10.67 -7.35
C VAL A 91 15.87 11.97 -7.54
N ALA A 92 16.52 13.12 -7.35
CA ALA A 92 15.87 14.41 -7.57
C ALA A 92 15.48 14.62 -9.04
N GLU A 93 16.35 14.25 -9.98
CA GLU A 93 16.09 14.28 -11.43
C GLU A 93 14.96 13.30 -11.82
N TRP A 94 14.94 12.11 -11.23
CA TRP A 94 13.85 11.15 -11.42
C TRP A 94 12.50 11.72 -10.94
N LEU A 95 12.43 12.23 -9.71
CA LEU A 95 11.21 12.84 -9.16
C LEU A 95 10.74 14.05 -9.98
N GLU A 96 11.68 14.87 -10.52
CA GLU A 96 11.36 15.97 -11.41
C GLU A 96 10.79 15.47 -12.76
N ALA A 97 11.33 14.38 -13.30
CA ALA A 97 10.83 13.78 -14.54
C ALA A 97 9.41 13.21 -14.35
N GLU A 98 9.10 12.66 -13.17
CA GLU A 98 7.76 12.19 -12.78
C GLU A 98 6.80 13.34 -12.37
N GLY A 99 7.32 14.57 -12.26
CA GLY A 99 6.52 15.74 -11.85
C GLY A 99 6.15 15.73 -10.36
N VAL A 100 6.89 15.01 -9.53
CA VAL A 100 6.67 14.89 -8.09
C VAL A 100 7.53 15.89 -7.33
N PRO A 101 6.93 16.86 -6.61
CA PRO A 101 7.68 17.82 -5.81
C PRO A 101 8.52 17.14 -4.73
N ALA A 102 9.75 17.61 -4.55
CA ALA A 102 10.63 17.04 -3.55
C ALA A 102 11.42 18.11 -2.79
N VAL A 103 11.59 17.88 -1.51
CA VAL A 103 12.33 18.76 -0.60
C VAL A 103 13.32 17.96 0.23
N ASP A 104 14.46 18.58 0.53
CA ASP A 104 15.42 18.04 1.48
C ASP A 104 16.00 19.11 2.43
N HIS A 105 17.00 18.74 3.22
CA HIS A 105 17.60 19.59 4.28
C HIS A 105 16.63 19.95 5.41
N LEU A 106 15.61 19.12 5.62
CA LEU A 106 14.74 19.16 6.79
C LEU A 106 15.27 18.26 7.91
N ASP A 107 14.93 18.58 9.15
CA ASP A 107 15.10 17.65 10.26
C ASP A 107 13.97 16.61 10.25
N THR A 108 14.14 15.58 9.39
CA THR A 108 13.15 14.51 9.25
C THR A 108 12.95 13.73 10.55
N ARG A 109 13.91 13.73 11.46
CA ARG A 109 13.77 13.07 12.76
C ARG A 109 12.79 13.83 13.66
N ASP A 110 12.86 15.15 13.67
CA ASP A 110 11.93 16.00 14.41
C ASP A 110 10.52 15.88 13.80
N LEU A 111 10.43 15.92 12.46
CA LEU A 111 9.17 15.76 11.75
C LEU A 111 8.51 14.39 12.04
N VAL A 112 9.27 13.30 11.98
CA VAL A 112 8.77 11.95 12.34
C VAL A 112 8.38 11.88 13.82
N GLY A 113 9.10 12.57 14.70
CA GLY A 113 8.72 12.70 16.12
C GLY A 113 7.36 13.35 16.28
N GLY A 114 7.11 14.46 15.59
CA GLY A 114 5.80 15.14 15.57
C GLY A 114 4.67 14.25 15.07
N ILE A 115 4.87 13.54 13.93
CA ILE A 115 3.86 12.60 13.40
C ILE A 115 3.53 11.50 14.43
N ARG A 116 4.51 11.02 15.18
CA ARG A 116 4.28 9.97 16.19
C ARG A 116 3.56 10.46 17.44
N GLU A 117 3.68 11.75 17.75
CA GLU A 117 3.05 12.36 18.92
C GLU A 117 1.65 12.90 18.62
N GLU A 118 1.44 13.44 17.42
CA GLU A 118 0.21 14.14 17.03
C GLU A 118 -0.66 13.33 16.03
N GLY A 119 -0.11 12.28 15.44
CA GLY A 119 -0.74 11.49 14.39
C GLY A 119 -0.31 11.92 12.97
N ALA A 120 -0.71 11.13 11.97
CA ALA A 120 -0.60 11.51 10.57
C ALA A 120 -1.49 12.74 10.31
N MET A 121 -0.92 13.76 9.67
CA MET A 121 -1.52 15.07 9.53
C MET A 121 -1.52 15.51 8.07
N LYS A 122 -2.36 16.48 7.73
CA LYS A 122 -2.32 17.11 6.41
C LYS A 122 -1.08 17.97 6.25
N CYS A 123 -0.53 17.98 5.05
CA CYS A 123 0.65 18.75 4.70
C CYS A 123 0.48 19.38 3.32
N GLY A 124 0.96 20.62 3.18
CA GLY A 124 1.08 21.31 1.90
C GLY A 124 2.53 21.62 1.59
N ILE A 125 2.96 21.41 0.35
CA ILE A 125 4.33 21.67 -0.12
C ILE A 125 4.29 22.63 -1.31
N ALA A 126 5.22 23.61 -1.31
CA ALA A 126 5.48 24.46 -2.46
C ALA A 126 6.98 24.56 -2.72
N VAL A 127 7.40 24.24 -3.95
CA VAL A 127 8.80 24.26 -4.39
C VAL A 127 8.93 25.06 -5.68
N GLY A 128 9.81 26.07 -5.73
CA GLY A 128 10.06 26.84 -6.95
C GLY A 128 10.86 28.10 -6.68
N GLU A 129 11.34 28.76 -7.75
CA GLU A 129 12.13 30.00 -7.64
C GLU A 129 11.35 31.14 -6.94
N ASN A 130 10.02 31.15 -7.06
CA ASN A 130 9.14 32.15 -6.47
C ASN A 130 8.15 31.56 -5.45
N ALA A 131 8.39 30.32 -5.00
CA ALA A 131 7.56 29.73 -3.97
C ALA A 131 7.60 30.53 -2.67
N THR A 132 6.46 30.62 -2.00
CA THR A 132 6.28 31.37 -0.76
C THR A 132 5.66 30.46 0.34
N PRO A 133 5.78 30.84 1.62
CA PRO A 133 5.06 30.16 2.68
C PRO A 133 3.54 30.12 2.46
N GLU A 134 2.99 31.17 1.87
CA GLU A 134 1.56 31.31 1.56
C GLU A 134 1.11 30.30 0.53
N ASP A 135 1.97 29.92 -0.44
CA ASP A 135 1.65 28.89 -1.44
C ASP A 135 1.52 27.52 -0.76
N ALA A 136 2.42 27.16 0.14
CA ALA A 136 2.34 25.90 0.88
C ALA A 136 1.11 25.87 1.82
N LEU A 137 0.77 27.00 2.46
CA LEU A 137 -0.44 27.09 3.27
C LEU A 137 -1.71 26.97 2.41
N ALA A 138 -1.73 27.53 1.21
CA ALA A 138 -2.85 27.42 0.29
C ALA A 138 -3.05 25.96 -0.18
N GLU A 139 -1.96 25.19 -0.39
CA GLU A 139 -2.04 23.75 -0.63
C GLU A 139 -2.64 23.01 0.57
N LEU A 140 -2.15 23.29 1.78
CA LEU A 140 -2.67 22.69 3.00
C LEU A 140 -4.17 22.93 3.20
N GLU A 141 -4.65 24.18 2.98
CA GLU A 141 -6.05 24.56 3.18
C GLU A 141 -7.03 23.80 2.28
N ARG A 142 -6.61 23.39 1.08
CA ARG A 142 -7.43 22.65 0.13
C ARG A 142 -7.23 21.14 0.17
N CYS A 143 -6.34 20.65 1.05
CA CYS A 143 -6.02 19.25 1.16
C CYS A 143 -7.22 18.45 1.70
N PRO A 144 -7.76 17.46 0.96
CA PRO A 144 -8.78 16.58 1.49
C PRO A 144 -8.21 15.65 2.58
N GLY A 145 -9.09 15.00 3.33
CA GLY A 145 -8.68 13.89 4.20
C GLY A 145 -8.57 12.60 3.42
N MET A 146 -7.83 11.63 3.93
CA MET A 146 -7.65 10.33 3.24
C MET A 146 -9.00 9.64 2.96
N SER A 147 -9.96 9.73 3.87
CA SER A 147 -11.31 9.14 3.68
C SER A 147 -12.17 9.90 2.64
N ASP A 148 -11.77 11.12 2.24
CA ASP A 148 -12.52 11.93 1.27
C ASP A 148 -12.15 11.58 -0.20
N HIS A 149 -11.10 10.74 -0.41
CA HIS A 149 -10.67 10.29 -1.73
C HIS A 149 -11.47 9.06 -2.18
N HIS A 150 -12.72 9.27 -2.57
CA HIS A 150 -13.62 8.19 -3.02
C HIS A 150 -13.24 7.58 -4.37
N ASP A 151 -12.44 8.28 -5.15
CA ASP A 151 -11.94 7.88 -6.47
C ASP A 151 -10.53 7.26 -6.43
N ILE A 152 -10.01 6.98 -5.25
CA ILE A 152 -8.61 6.54 -5.09
C ILE A 152 -8.35 5.19 -5.79
N GLY A 153 -9.34 4.29 -5.84
CA GLY A 153 -9.25 3.05 -6.59
C GLY A 153 -9.05 3.28 -8.10
N GLU A 154 -9.78 4.25 -8.69
CA GLU A 154 -9.65 4.62 -10.11
C GLU A 154 -8.25 5.16 -10.45
N GLN A 155 -7.56 5.76 -9.46
CA GLN A 155 -6.25 6.37 -9.66
C GLN A 155 -5.11 5.35 -9.72
N VAL A 156 -5.28 4.16 -9.13
CA VAL A 156 -4.21 3.17 -8.94
C VAL A 156 -4.48 1.84 -9.61
N SER A 157 -5.71 1.54 -9.97
CA SER A 157 -6.11 0.28 -10.58
C SER A 157 -5.87 0.25 -12.08
N VAL A 158 -5.69 -0.96 -12.62
CA VAL A 158 -5.74 -1.17 -14.08
C VAL A 158 -7.12 -0.78 -14.62
N THR A 159 -7.15 -0.29 -15.87
CA THR A 159 -8.42 0.10 -16.53
C THR A 159 -9.03 -1.01 -17.38
N GLU A 160 -8.26 -2.03 -17.70
CA GLU A 160 -8.65 -3.22 -18.47
C GLU A 160 -7.99 -4.43 -17.82
N THR A 161 -8.60 -5.60 -17.96
CA THR A 161 -8.03 -6.85 -17.45
C THR A 161 -6.68 -7.16 -18.07
N GLU A 162 -5.68 -7.43 -17.24
CA GLU A 162 -4.36 -7.88 -17.64
C GLU A 162 -4.17 -9.35 -17.25
N VAL A 163 -3.46 -10.13 -18.08
CA VAL A 163 -3.23 -11.56 -17.83
C VAL A 163 -1.73 -11.84 -17.77
N HIS A 164 -1.29 -12.37 -16.63
CA HIS A 164 0.07 -12.80 -16.39
C HIS A 164 0.07 -14.33 -16.29
N LEU A 165 0.79 -14.99 -17.20
CA LEU A 165 0.82 -16.45 -17.27
C LEU A 165 1.97 -17.02 -16.45
N GLY A 166 1.66 -17.97 -15.58
CA GLY A 166 2.65 -18.78 -14.89
C GLY A 166 3.23 -19.89 -15.79
N ASP A 167 4.41 -20.37 -15.43
CA ASP A 167 5.07 -21.51 -16.12
C ASP A 167 4.52 -22.88 -15.65
N GLY A 168 3.32 -22.89 -15.03
CA GLY A 168 2.66 -24.10 -14.53
C GLY A 168 2.22 -25.04 -15.67
N ASP A 169 2.00 -26.32 -15.31
CA ASP A 169 1.38 -27.29 -16.20
C ASP A 169 -0.11 -26.94 -16.45
N GLU A 170 -0.80 -27.68 -17.36
CA GLU A 170 -2.23 -27.51 -17.68
C GLU A 170 -3.18 -27.57 -16.45
N ASP A 171 -2.68 -28.03 -15.29
CA ASP A 171 -3.38 -28.07 -14.00
C ASP A 171 -3.03 -26.86 -13.07
N GLY A 172 -2.38 -25.82 -13.61
CA GLY A 172 -2.04 -24.59 -12.87
C GLY A 172 -3.28 -23.90 -12.31
N LYS A 173 -3.12 -23.18 -11.17
CA LYS A 173 -4.18 -22.38 -10.55
C LYS A 173 -4.41 -21.10 -11.34
N THR A 174 -5.68 -20.66 -11.41
CA THR A 174 -6.04 -19.33 -11.91
C THR A 174 -6.47 -18.45 -10.75
N VAL A 175 -5.82 -17.29 -10.59
CA VAL A 175 -6.11 -16.30 -9.59
C VAL A 175 -6.77 -15.08 -10.23
N ALA A 176 -7.98 -14.74 -9.78
CA ALA A 176 -8.63 -13.46 -10.06
C ALA A 176 -8.16 -12.44 -9.01
N LEU A 177 -7.27 -11.54 -9.40
CA LEU A 177 -6.72 -10.51 -8.53
C LEU A 177 -7.44 -9.19 -8.79
N VAL A 178 -8.21 -8.70 -7.82
CA VAL A 178 -8.84 -7.37 -7.85
C VAL A 178 -7.78 -6.33 -7.51
N ASP A 179 -7.49 -5.46 -8.46
CA ASP A 179 -6.45 -4.46 -8.35
C ASP A 179 -6.96 -3.20 -7.64
N CYS A 180 -6.67 -3.10 -6.35
CA CYS A 180 -6.91 -1.91 -5.54
C CYS A 180 -5.66 -1.02 -5.41
N GLY A 181 -4.63 -1.26 -6.22
CA GLY A 181 -3.31 -0.65 -6.17
C GLY A 181 -2.24 -1.71 -5.88
N ALA A 182 -2.24 -2.79 -6.67
CA ALA A 182 -1.37 -3.94 -6.49
C ALA A 182 0.10 -3.58 -6.75
N LYS A 183 0.98 -4.07 -5.88
CA LYS A 183 2.42 -4.09 -6.14
C LYS A 183 2.75 -5.18 -7.14
N GLY A 184 3.63 -4.88 -8.10
CA GLY A 184 4.09 -5.84 -9.11
C GLY A 184 4.65 -7.11 -8.50
N SER A 185 5.37 -7.01 -7.38
CA SER A 185 5.94 -8.14 -6.67
C SER A 185 4.91 -9.11 -6.06
N ILE A 186 3.66 -8.69 -5.82
CA ILE A 186 2.57 -9.59 -5.43
C ILE A 186 2.18 -10.47 -6.63
N ILE A 187 1.99 -9.86 -7.80
CA ILE A 187 1.67 -10.56 -9.04
C ILE A 187 2.80 -11.54 -9.38
N ASP A 188 4.05 -11.07 -9.37
CA ASP A 188 5.23 -11.89 -9.64
C ASP A 188 5.34 -13.07 -8.66
N SER A 189 5.07 -12.85 -7.36
CA SER A 189 5.12 -13.90 -6.35
C SER A 189 4.13 -15.03 -6.61
N ILE A 190 2.97 -14.74 -7.19
CA ILE A 190 1.96 -15.73 -7.58
C ILE A 190 2.36 -16.42 -8.89
N VAL A 191 2.77 -15.65 -9.90
CA VAL A 191 3.19 -16.14 -11.23
C VAL A 191 4.42 -17.06 -11.15
N GLU A 192 5.43 -16.69 -10.35
CA GLU A 192 6.64 -17.49 -10.12
C GLU A 192 6.35 -18.87 -9.50
N ARG A 193 5.18 -19.03 -8.86
CA ARG A 193 4.69 -20.31 -8.32
C ARG A 193 3.85 -21.11 -9.31
N GLY A 194 3.80 -20.66 -10.56
CA GLY A 194 3.15 -21.36 -11.68
C GLY A 194 1.65 -21.13 -11.80
N ALA A 195 1.08 -20.15 -11.10
CA ALA A 195 -0.33 -19.79 -11.24
C ALA A 195 -0.51 -18.69 -12.31
N ASP A 196 -1.60 -18.74 -13.05
CA ASP A 196 -2.03 -17.65 -13.91
C ASP A 196 -2.74 -16.58 -13.08
N VAL A 197 -2.44 -15.31 -13.33
CA VAL A 197 -3.06 -14.18 -12.63
C VAL A 197 -3.81 -13.31 -13.63
N HIS A 198 -5.12 -13.16 -13.40
CA HIS A 198 -5.94 -12.16 -14.06
C HIS A 198 -6.06 -10.95 -13.14
N VAL A 199 -5.37 -9.86 -13.48
CA VAL A 199 -5.44 -8.59 -12.77
C VAL A 199 -6.66 -7.83 -13.29
N LEU A 200 -7.60 -7.56 -12.40
CA LEU A 200 -8.92 -7.02 -12.72
C LEU A 200 -9.08 -5.61 -12.17
N PRO A 201 -9.80 -4.71 -12.85
CA PRO A 201 -10.13 -3.39 -12.30
C PRO A 201 -10.78 -3.49 -10.91
N HIS A 202 -10.56 -2.48 -10.06
CA HIS A 202 -11.09 -2.42 -8.69
C HIS A 202 -12.63 -2.46 -8.61
N ASP A 203 -13.31 -2.10 -9.70
CA ASP A 203 -14.77 -2.05 -9.85
C ASP A 203 -15.33 -3.19 -10.73
N VAL A 204 -14.52 -4.24 -10.96
CA VAL A 204 -14.94 -5.43 -11.73
C VAL A 204 -16.21 -6.05 -11.16
N THR A 205 -17.08 -6.54 -12.04
CA THR A 205 -18.35 -7.16 -11.65
C THR A 205 -18.19 -8.65 -11.33
N ALA A 206 -19.12 -9.21 -10.55
CA ALA A 206 -19.14 -10.65 -10.26
C ALA A 206 -19.25 -11.52 -11.52
N ASP A 207 -20.06 -11.11 -12.51
CA ASP A 207 -20.21 -11.82 -13.79
C ASP A 207 -18.86 -11.91 -14.54
N GLU A 208 -18.03 -10.88 -14.49
CA GLU A 208 -16.70 -10.86 -15.10
C GLU A 208 -15.72 -11.77 -14.36
N VAL A 209 -15.77 -11.80 -13.02
CA VAL A 209 -14.97 -12.72 -12.20
C VAL A 209 -15.41 -14.18 -12.45
N GLU A 210 -16.71 -14.48 -12.53
CA GLU A 210 -17.23 -15.81 -12.85
C GLU A 210 -16.76 -16.28 -14.25
N ALA A 211 -16.68 -15.38 -15.23
CA ALA A 211 -16.26 -15.71 -16.60
C ALA A 211 -14.79 -16.16 -16.71
N ILE A 212 -13.97 -15.86 -15.70
CA ILE A 212 -12.55 -16.28 -15.63
C ILE A 212 -12.45 -17.76 -15.18
N GLU A 213 -13.47 -18.27 -14.49
CA GLU A 213 -13.44 -19.60 -13.85
C GLU A 213 -12.25 -19.74 -12.86
N ALA A 214 -11.95 -18.67 -12.12
CA ALA A 214 -10.83 -18.62 -11.18
C ALA A 214 -10.95 -19.64 -10.05
N ASP A 215 -9.81 -20.10 -9.55
CA ASP A 215 -9.71 -20.98 -8.38
C ASP A 215 -9.65 -20.19 -7.06
N ILE A 216 -9.24 -18.92 -7.12
CA ILE A 216 -9.02 -18.05 -5.96
C ILE A 216 -9.40 -16.62 -6.34
N LEU A 217 -10.12 -15.93 -5.45
CA LEU A 217 -10.32 -14.49 -5.51
C LEU A 217 -9.33 -13.81 -4.56
N PHE A 218 -8.49 -12.95 -5.10
CA PHE A 218 -7.45 -12.25 -4.37
C PHE A 218 -7.71 -10.75 -4.36
N ILE A 219 -7.79 -10.12 -3.19
CA ILE A 219 -7.91 -8.66 -3.06
C ILE A 219 -6.54 -8.08 -2.75
N SER A 220 -6.04 -7.20 -3.60
CA SER A 220 -4.69 -6.66 -3.49
C SER A 220 -4.51 -5.68 -2.33
N ASN A 221 -3.28 -5.25 -2.10
CA ASN A 221 -2.96 -4.05 -1.34
C ASN A 221 -3.44 -2.80 -2.08
N GLY A 222 -3.34 -1.64 -1.43
CA GLY A 222 -3.68 -0.36 -2.04
C GLY A 222 -3.76 0.79 -1.03
N PRO A 223 -4.00 2.02 -1.51
CA PRO A 223 -4.11 3.22 -0.69
C PRO A 223 -5.51 3.44 -0.14
N GLY A 224 -5.61 4.35 0.80
CA GLY A 224 -6.87 4.97 1.20
C GLY A 224 -7.62 4.26 2.32
N ASP A 225 -8.89 4.65 2.43
CA ASP A 225 -9.83 4.08 3.40
C ASP A 225 -10.50 2.85 2.78
N PRO A 226 -10.46 1.67 3.41
CA PRO A 226 -11.11 0.46 2.88
C PRO A 226 -12.63 0.63 2.71
N ALA A 227 -13.25 1.61 3.36
CA ALA A 227 -14.65 1.93 3.18
C ALA A 227 -15.00 2.45 1.77
N ASN A 228 -14.01 2.98 1.04
CA ASN A 228 -14.20 3.52 -0.32
C ASN A 228 -14.17 2.43 -1.42
N PHE A 229 -13.92 1.18 -1.07
CA PHE A 229 -13.86 0.05 -2.02
C PHE A 229 -15.13 -0.82 -1.94
N GLU A 230 -16.30 -0.21 -2.12
CA GLU A 230 -17.60 -0.89 -2.01
C GLU A 230 -17.74 -2.05 -3.00
N ALA A 231 -17.31 -1.88 -4.26
CA ALA A 231 -17.37 -2.94 -5.28
C ALA A 231 -16.56 -4.19 -4.88
N ALA A 232 -15.34 -4.00 -4.36
CA ALA A 232 -14.53 -5.12 -3.87
C ALA A 232 -15.16 -5.80 -2.64
N GLN A 233 -15.83 -5.05 -1.74
CA GLN A 233 -16.59 -5.64 -0.63
C GLN A 233 -17.76 -6.48 -1.15
N GLU A 234 -18.53 -5.99 -2.13
CA GLU A 234 -19.63 -6.73 -2.77
C GLU A 234 -19.16 -8.03 -3.45
N LEU A 235 -17.96 -8.03 -4.08
CA LEU A 235 -17.36 -9.24 -4.61
C LEU A 235 -17.06 -10.27 -3.53
N VAL A 236 -16.45 -9.84 -2.42
CA VAL A 236 -16.18 -10.72 -1.28
C VAL A 236 -17.47 -11.34 -0.74
N GLU A 237 -18.52 -10.53 -0.52
CA GLU A 237 -19.84 -11.01 -0.08
C GLU A 237 -20.46 -12.04 -1.05
N THR A 238 -20.23 -11.85 -2.35
CA THR A 238 -20.74 -12.73 -3.40
C THR A 238 -20.02 -14.08 -3.43
N PHE A 239 -18.70 -14.08 -3.30
CA PHE A 239 -17.88 -15.28 -3.50
C PHE A 239 -17.49 -16.00 -2.22
N VAL A 240 -17.77 -15.44 -1.03
CA VAL A 240 -17.48 -16.11 0.25
C VAL A 240 -18.17 -17.48 0.33
N GLY A 241 -17.38 -18.53 0.62
CA GLY A 241 -17.83 -19.92 0.65
C GLY A 241 -18.06 -20.56 -0.74
N GLU A 242 -17.80 -19.84 -1.84
CA GLU A 242 -17.78 -20.34 -3.21
C GLU A 242 -16.36 -20.47 -3.75
N LEU A 243 -15.55 -19.41 -3.57
CA LEU A 243 -14.13 -19.37 -3.88
C LEU A 243 -13.32 -19.15 -2.60
N PRO A 244 -12.12 -19.71 -2.50
CA PRO A 244 -11.12 -19.27 -1.54
C PRO A 244 -10.85 -17.78 -1.70
N LEU A 245 -10.77 -17.06 -0.58
CA LEU A 245 -10.52 -15.62 -0.53
C LEU A 245 -9.15 -15.34 0.08
N ALA A 246 -8.32 -14.59 -0.62
CA ALA A 246 -7.04 -14.15 -0.09
C ALA A 246 -6.94 -12.61 -0.15
N GLY A 247 -6.14 -12.02 0.74
CA GLY A 247 -5.95 -10.56 0.70
C GLY A 247 -4.72 -10.09 1.44
N ILE A 248 -4.13 -9.00 0.92
CA ILE A 248 -2.95 -8.36 1.50
C ILE A 248 -3.26 -6.91 1.84
N CYS A 249 -2.87 -6.46 3.03
CA CYS A 249 -2.92 -5.08 3.50
C CYS A 249 -4.34 -4.51 3.41
N LEU A 250 -4.63 -3.65 2.44
CA LEU A 250 -5.99 -3.15 2.15
C LEU A 250 -6.96 -4.30 1.89
N GLY A 251 -6.52 -5.37 1.20
CA GLY A 251 -7.35 -6.54 0.91
C GLY A 251 -7.81 -7.26 2.18
N GLN A 252 -6.97 -7.39 3.22
CA GLN A 252 -7.40 -7.90 4.52
C GLN A 252 -8.52 -7.04 5.12
N GLN A 253 -8.38 -5.72 5.03
CA GLN A 253 -9.33 -4.77 5.60
C GLN A 253 -10.68 -4.82 4.86
N ILE A 254 -10.66 -4.91 3.54
CA ILE A 254 -11.86 -5.05 2.68
C ILE A 254 -12.59 -6.35 3.01
N ILE A 255 -11.86 -7.48 3.07
CA ILE A 255 -12.42 -8.79 3.38
C ILE A 255 -13.04 -8.80 4.78
N ALA A 256 -12.34 -8.25 5.79
CA ALA A 256 -12.88 -8.16 7.14
C ALA A 256 -14.19 -7.35 7.20
N ARG A 257 -14.26 -6.21 6.49
CA ARG A 257 -15.47 -5.38 6.42
C ARG A 257 -16.63 -6.10 5.75
N ALA A 258 -16.38 -6.77 4.63
CA ALA A 258 -17.40 -7.54 3.93
C ALA A 258 -17.98 -8.69 4.80
N LEU A 259 -17.17 -9.24 5.71
CA LEU A 259 -17.56 -10.32 6.62
C LEU A 259 -17.99 -9.81 8.01
N GLY A 260 -18.55 -8.61 8.08
CA GLY A 260 -19.17 -8.04 9.27
C GLY A 260 -18.24 -7.35 10.25
N GLY A 261 -16.95 -7.23 9.90
CA GLY A 261 -15.95 -6.54 10.70
C GLY A 261 -15.96 -5.02 10.52
N THR A 262 -15.06 -4.36 11.25
CA THR A 262 -14.85 -2.91 11.16
C THR A 262 -13.38 -2.56 11.09
N THR A 263 -13.09 -1.42 10.48
CA THR A 263 -11.74 -0.86 10.38
C THR A 263 -11.67 0.50 11.04
N GLU A 264 -10.49 0.88 11.49
CA GLU A 264 -10.22 2.21 12.06
C GLU A 264 -8.91 2.78 11.53
N LYS A 265 -8.85 4.12 11.49
CA LYS A 265 -7.63 4.83 11.15
C LYS A 265 -6.70 4.83 12.35
N MET A 266 -5.45 4.45 12.13
CA MET A 266 -4.40 4.50 13.14
C MET A 266 -3.85 5.92 13.27
N ASP A 267 -3.31 6.27 14.44
CA ASP A 267 -2.72 7.60 14.66
C ASP A 267 -1.61 7.92 13.63
N PHE A 268 -0.67 7.00 13.42
CA PHE A 268 0.43 7.20 12.44
C PHE A 268 0.71 5.98 11.54
N GLY A 269 -0.02 4.87 11.74
CA GLY A 269 0.11 3.63 10.97
C GLY A 269 1.43 2.89 11.16
N HIS A 270 1.57 1.76 10.47
CA HIS A 270 2.80 0.97 10.42
C HIS A 270 3.45 1.13 9.05
N ARG A 271 4.69 1.67 9.02
CA ARG A 271 5.46 1.84 7.78
C ARG A 271 6.93 1.55 8.02
N GLY A 272 7.42 0.49 7.38
CA GLY A 272 8.81 0.08 7.47
C GLY A 272 9.00 -1.42 7.25
N VAL A 273 10.25 -1.86 7.25
CA VAL A 273 10.69 -3.22 6.92
C VAL A 273 11.07 -4.07 8.16
N ASN A 274 10.68 -3.62 9.33
CA ASN A 274 11.11 -4.22 10.61
C ASN A 274 9.99 -4.25 11.66
N GLN A 275 8.77 -4.49 11.22
CA GLN A 275 7.61 -4.63 12.09
C GLN A 275 7.50 -6.09 12.56
N PRO A 276 7.57 -6.33 13.90
CA PRO A 276 7.51 -7.68 14.42
C PRO A 276 6.06 -8.17 14.54
N VAL A 277 5.78 -9.31 13.93
CA VAL A 277 4.46 -9.96 13.98
C VAL A 277 4.58 -11.30 14.69
N ARG A 278 3.67 -11.58 15.61
CA ARG A 278 3.58 -12.82 16.35
C ARG A 278 2.44 -13.67 15.80
N ASP A 279 2.76 -14.90 15.46
CA ASP A 279 1.81 -15.97 15.22
C ASP A 279 1.25 -16.49 16.56
N LEU A 280 -0.06 -16.51 16.69
CA LEU A 280 -0.71 -16.81 17.96
C LEU A 280 -0.76 -18.32 18.29
N GLU A 281 -0.70 -19.20 17.28
CA GLU A 281 -0.69 -20.64 17.47
C GLU A 281 0.71 -21.11 17.88
N SER A 282 1.72 -20.76 17.12
CA SER A 282 3.10 -21.23 17.35
C SER A 282 3.89 -20.38 18.35
N GLY A 283 3.46 -19.12 18.56
CA GLY A 283 4.17 -18.11 19.34
C GLY A 283 5.45 -17.58 18.68
N GLN A 284 5.71 -17.93 17.42
CA GLN A 284 6.87 -17.44 16.68
C GLN A 284 6.69 -15.95 16.34
N VAL A 285 7.80 -15.23 16.25
CA VAL A 285 7.84 -13.84 15.83
C VAL A 285 8.69 -13.74 14.57
N VAL A 286 8.09 -13.13 13.52
CA VAL A 286 8.78 -12.82 12.26
C VAL A 286 8.85 -11.32 12.07
N MET A 287 9.82 -10.86 11.30
CA MET A 287 9.91 -9.46 10.87
C MET A 287 9.21 -9.29 9.54
N THR A 288 8.38 -8.26 9.44
CA THR A 288 7.54 -8.00 8.27
C THR A 288 7.78 -6.61 7.69
N THR A 289 7.41 -6.44 6.43
CA THR A 289 7.28 -5.15 5.77
C THR A 289 5.83 -4.69 5.88
N GLN A 290 5.63 -3.43 6.27
CA GLN A 290 4.29 -2.86 6.42
C GLN A 290 4.22 -1.45 5.84
N ASN A 291 3.08 -1.13 5.25
CA ASN A 291 2.74 0.20 4.76
C ASN A 291 1.23 0.40 4.80
N HIS A 292 0.69 0.69 5.98
CA HIS A 292 -0.75 0.93 6.15
C HIS A 292 -1.05 1.97 7.23
N GLY A 293 -2.14 2.72 7.03
CA GLY A 293 -2.65 3.73 7.95
C GLY A 293 -3.99 3.35 8.61
N TYR A 294 -4.57 2.23 8.18
CA TYR A 294 -5.78 1.65 8.76
C TYR A 294 -5.49 0.25 9.30
N THR A 295 -6.28 -0.18 10.27
CA THR A 295 -6.23 -1.54 10.83
C THR A 295 -7.65 -2.08 11.01
N VAL A 296 -7.78 -3.40 11.14
CA VAL A 296 -9.03 -4.03 11.52
C VAL A 296 -9.24 -3.87 13.02
N ALA A 297 -10.36 -3.26 13.42
CA ALA A 297 -10.73 -3.05 14.82
C ALA A 297 -11.61 -4.20 15.36
N ASP A 298 -12.53 -4.71 14.53
CA ASP A 298 -13.31 -5.91 14.79
C ASP A 298 -13.17 -6.85 13.59
N PRO A 299 -12.72 -8.09 13.77
CA PRO A 299 -12.49 -9.03 12.68
C PRO A 299 -13.78 -9.60 12.06
N GLY A 300 -14.97 -9.36 12.67
CA GLY A 300 -16.21 -9.94 12.19
C GLY A 300 -16.24 -11.46 12.34
N ASP A 301 -16.52 -12.16 11.24
CA ASP A 301 -16.60 -13.63 11.20
C ASP A 301 -15.22 -14.32 11.04
N LEU A 302 -14.13 -13.56 11.13
CA LEU A 302 -12.76 -14.07 10.99
C LEU A 302 -12.06 -14.25 12.33
N GLU A 303 -11.11 -15.17 12.38
CA GLU A 303 -10.23 -15.37 13.54
C GLU A 303 -8.94 -14.58 13.37
N VAL A 304 -8.48 -13.91 14.45
CA VAL A 304 -7.16 -13.28 14.48
C VAL A 304 -6.12 -14.35 14.74
N THR A 305 -5.26 -14.63 13.76
CA THR A 305 -4.19 -15.63 13.85
C THR A 305 -2.82 -15.02 14.09
N GLN A 306 -2.64 -13.75 13.73
CA GLN A 306 -1.38 -13.03 13.92
C GLN A 306 -1.63 -11.61 14.44
N VAL A 307 -0.69 -11.11 15.27
CA VAL A 307 -0.76 -9.76 15.85
C VAL A 307 0.59 -9.05 15.79
N ASN A 308 0.57 -7.72 15.68
CA ASN A 308 1.76 -6.90 15.85
C ASN A 308 2.25 -6.98 17.31
N VAL A 309 3.56 -7.15 17.50
CA VAL A 309 4.14 -7.27 18.84
C VAL A 309 4.15 -5.95 19.61
N ASN A 310 4.08 -4.82 18.91
CA ASN A 310 4.22 -3.50 19.51
C ASN A 310 2.91 -2.98 20.12
N ASP A 311 1.76 -3.29 19.49
CA ASP A 311 0.46 -2.71 19.85
C ASP A 311 -0.73 -3.68 19.77
N ASP A 312 -0.45 -4.98 19.52
CA ASP A 312 -1.43 -6.06 19.43
C ASP A 312 -2.49 -5.88 18.31
N THR A 313 -2.27 -5.00 17.32
CA THR A 313 -3.15 -4.87 16.15
C THR A 313 -3.19 -6.17 15.34
N PRO A 314 -4.36 -6.56 14.74
CA PRO A 314 -4.48 -7.76 13.92
C PRO A 314 -3.62 -7.69 12.65
N GLU A 315 -2.78 -8.70 12.44
CA GLU A 315 -1.83 -8.80 11.33
C GLU A 315 -2.12 -9.99 10.40
N GLY A 316 -2.92 -10.95 10.86
CA GLY A 316 -3.41 -12.07 10.07
C GLY A 316 -4.83 -12.41 10.51
N LEU A 317 -5.73 -12.55 9.51
CA LEU A 317 -7.10 -12.98 9.72
C LEU A 317 -7.37 -14.18 8.84
N GLU A 318 -8.02 -15.19 9.40
CA GLU A 318 -8.28 -16.47 8.75
C GLU A 318 -9.66 -17.02 9.11
N SER A 319 -10.19 -17.88 8.24
CA SER A 319 -11.36 -18.71 8.54
C SER A 319 -11.32 -19.98 7.69
N ASP A 320 -11.12 -21.11 8.34
CA ASP A 320 -11.21 -22.43 7.67
C ASP A 320 -12.64 -22.72 7.17
N GLU A 321 -13.66 -22.20 7.84
CA GLU A 321 -15.06 -22.42 7.47
C GLU A 321 -15.43 -21.65 6.18
N LEU A 322 -14.87 -20.47 6.00
CA LEU A 322 -15.14 -19.59 4.85
C LEU A 322 -14.07 -19.67 3.75
N ASP A 323 -13.00 -20.46 3.96
CA ASP A 323 -11.82 -20.52 3.10
C ASP A 323 -11.19 -19.14 2.89
N VAL A 324 -10.84 -18.45 3.99
CA VAL A 324 -10.26 -17.09 3.99
C VAL A 324 -8.85 -17.10 4.60
N LEU A 325 -7.89 -16.48 3.90
CA LEU A 325 -6.51 -16.31 4.37
C LEU A 325 -6.00 -14.91 4.01
N THR A 326 -5.71 -14.09 5.03
CA THR A 326 -5.27 -12.70 4.79
C THR A 326 -4.09 -12.28 5.66
N ARG A 327 -3.33 -11.26 5.19
CA ARG A 327 -2.25 -10.63 5.95
C ARG A 327 -2.33 -9.10 5.83
N GLN A 328 -2.14 -8.41 6.97
CA GLN A 328 -2.07 -6.95 7.01
C GLN A 328 -0.72 -6.45 6.50
N TYR A 329 0.35 -7.16 6.79
CA TYR A 329 1.68 -6.87 6.28
C TYR A 329 1.84 -7.34 4.83
N HIS A 330 2.98 -6.98 4.23
CA HIS A 330 3.36 -7.34 2.86
C HIS A 330 4.24 -8.61 2.87
N PRO A 331 3.69 -9.81 2.60
CA PRO A 331 4.47 -11.05 2.60
C PRO A 331 5.47 -11.13 1.44
N GLU A 332 5.23 -10.42 0.35
CA GLU A 332 6.14 -10.27 -0.80
C GLU A 332 7.40 -9.47 -0.45
N ALA A 333 7.37 -8.75 0.67
CA ALA A 333 8.41 -7.81 1.09
C ALA A 333 8.58 -6.63 0.10
N ASN A 334 9.67 -6.57 -0.64
CA ASN A 334 10.06 -5.57 -1.62
C ASN A 334 9.68 -4.11 -1.23
N PRO A 335 10.52 -3.48 -0.35
CA PRO A 335 11.71 -4.03 0.28
C PRO A 335 11.40 -4.81 1.55
N GLY A 336 12.32 -5.63 2.01
CA GLY A 336 12.25 -6.21 3.35
C GLY A 336 12.70 -7.65 3.48
N PRO A 337 12.47 -8.27 4.66
CA PRO A 337 12.78 -9.67 4.92
C PRO A 337 11.82 -10.61 4.19
N ASN A 338 12.33 -11.73 3.71
CA ASN A 338 11.58 -12.72 2.92
C ASN A 338 11.03 -13.88 3.78
N ASP A 339 10.91 -13.69 5.09
CA ASP A 339 10.50 -14.74 6.03
C ASP A 339 9.02 -15.15 5.86
N THR A 340 8.24 -14.35 5.15
CA THR A 340 6.78 -14.49 5.02
C THR A 340 6.31 -14.90 3.63
N LEU A 341 7.21 -15.13 2.68
CA LEU A 341 6.89 -15.54 1.29
C LEU A 341 6.06 -16.83 1.21
N GLY A 342 6.10 -17.69 2.24
CA GLY A 342 5.26 -18.90 2.34
C GLY A 342 3.76 -18.64 2.29
N PHE A 343 3.32 -17.40 2.56
CA PHE A 343 1.92 -17.01 2.41
C PHE A 343 1.35 -17.33 1.02
N PHE A 344 2.10 -17.07 -0.04
CA PHE A 344 1.67 -17.36 -1.40
C PHE A 344 1.55 -18.87 -1.68
N ASP A 345 2.41 -19.69 -1.07
CA ASP A 345 2.30 -21.15 -1.14
C ASP A 345 1.03 -21.63 -0.43
N ASP A 346 0.72 -21.04 0.74
CA ASP A 346 -0.49 -21.34 1.51
C ASP A 346 -1.75 -20.94 0.72
N VAL A 347 -1.79 -19.73 0.14
CA VAL A 347 -2.89 -19.25 -0.73
C VAL A 347 -3.11 -20.21 -1.90
N LEU A 348 -2.06 -20.57 -2.63
CA LEU A 348 -2.17 -21.45 -3.78
C LEU A 348 -2.50 -22.90 -3.39
N SER A 349 -2.34 -23.28 -2.13
CA SER A 349 -2.78 -24.60 -1.62
C SER A 349 -4.27 -24.66 -1.30
N MET A 350 -4.95 -23.51 -1.15
CA MET A 350 -6.39 -23.44 -0.91
C MET A 350 -7.13 -24.10 -2.08
N ALA A 351 -8.20 -24.81 -1.80
CA ALA A 351 -8.98 -25.52 -2.82
C ALA A 351 -10.40 -24.99 -2.89
N PRO A 352 -10.93 -24.67 -4.07
CA PRO A 352 -12.31 -24.25 -4.19
C PRO A 352 -13.27 -25.32 -3.66
N ARG A 353 -14.24 -24.90 -2.86
CA ARG A 353 -15.36 -25.77 -2.45
C ARG A 353 -16.28 -25.95 -3.62
N ARG A 354 -16.02 -26.99 -4.47
CA ARG A 354 -16.93 -27.32 -5.55
C ARG A 354 -18.33 -27.54 -4.97
N ARG A 355 -19.29 -26.70 -5.35
CA ARG A 355 -20.71 -26.99 -5.10
C ARG A 355 -20.97 -28.42 -5.59
N LEU A 356 -21.34 -29.31 -4.69
CA LEU A 356 -21.96 -30.58 -5.09
C LEU A 356 -23.25 -30.19 -5.81
N VAL A 357 -23.21 -30.20 -7.15
CA VAL A 357 -24.42 -30.15 -7.95
C VAL A 357 -25.20 -31.40 -7.60
N VAL A 358 -26.14 -31.25 -6.65
CA VAL A 358 -27.13 -32.27 -6.40
C VAL A 358 -27.98 -32.29 -7.67
N ALA A 359 -27.71 -33.24 -8.57
CA ALA A 359 -28.57 -33.50 -9.71
C ALA A 359 -29.95 -33.91 -9.14
N ASP A 360 -30.98 -33.08 -9.40
CA ASP A 360 -32.38 -33.40 -9.18
C ASP A 360 -32.86 -34.59 -10.06
#